data_55be859e0715a9294524c0a5f1006564
#
_entry.id   55be859e0715a9294524c0a5f1006564
#
_cell.length_a   1.000
_cell.length_b   1.000
_cell.length_c   1.000
_cell.angle_alpha   90.00
_cell.angle_beta   90.00
_cell.angle_gamma   90.00
#
_symmetry.space_group_name_H-M   'P 1'
#
loop_
_entity.id
_entity.type
_entity.pdbx_description
1 polymer ?
#
loop_
_entity_poly.entity_id
_entity_poly.type
_entity_poly.pdbx_seq_one_letter_code
_entity_poly.pdbx_strand_id
1 'polypeptide(L)'
;MAKFFKDPGGKLIAALGDDVATPAGCTELTANTEDAAHEKHVPVIESERDGHVIRARVGSVEHPSLPEHYIEWIALEAEGRLEVHYLEPGMKPATFFAGGSKTGTVYAYCNLHGLWSATF
;
A
#
# COMPACT_ATOMS: atom_id res chain seq x y z
N MET A 1 -13.92 -4.25 2.49
CA MET A 1 -12.53 -3.80 2.30
C MET A 1 -11.68 -4.94 1.78
N ALA A 2 -10.67 -4.63 1.02
CA ALA A 2 -9.72 -5.63 0.57
C ALA A 2 -8.88 -6.18 1.73
N LYS A 3 -8.53 -7.45 1.63
CA LYS A 3 -7.54 -8.09 2.52
C LYS A 3 -6.34 -8.53 1.70
N PHE A 4 -5.20 -8.52 2.32
CA PHE A 4 -3.96 -8.93 1.68
C PHE A 4 -3.39 -10.14 2.41
N PHE A 5 -2.91 -11.11 1.64
CA PHE A 5 -2.33 -12.34 2.16
C PHE A 5 -1.00 -12.62 1.49
N LYS A 6 -0.18 -13.40 2.18
CA LYS A 6 1.07 -13.92 1.62
C LYS A 6 0.93 -15.43 1.54
N ASP A 7 1.18 -16.00 0.37
CA ASP A 7 1.12 -17.44 0.18
C ASP A 7 2.41 -18.13 0.68
N PRO A 8 2.45 -19.48 0.73
CA PRO A 8 3.66 -20.18 1.19
C PRO A 8 4.91 -19.91 0.36
N GLY A 9 4.76 -19.52 -0.90
CA GLY A 9 5.85 -19.17 -1.78
C GLY A 9 6.28 -17.70 -1.70
N GLY A 10 5.66 -16.91 -0.81
CA GLY A 10 5.95 -15.49 -0.64
C GLY A 10 5.23 -14.57 -1.62
N LYS A 11 4.29 -15.08 -2.41
CA LYS A 11 3.48 -14.27 -3.32
C LYS A 11 2.39 -13.55 -2.57
N LEU A 12 2.08 -12.33 -3.01
CA LEU A 12 1.01 -11.54 -2.41
C LEU A 12 -0.30 -11.78 -3.13
N ILE A 13 -1.37 -11.83 -2.36
CA ILE A 13 -2.73 -12.03 -2.87
C ILE A 13 -3.59 -10.92 -2.29
N ALA A 14 -4.34 -10.22 -3.14
CA ALA A 14 -5.37 -9.29 -2.72
C ALA A 14 -6.72 -9.98 -2.88
N ALA A 15 -7.49 -10.03 -1.82
CA ALA A 15 -8.85 -10.58 -1.84
C ALA A 15 -9.85 -9.43 -1.72
N LEU A 16 -10.81 -9.41 -2.64
CA LEU A 16 -11.81 -8.35 -2.72
C LEU A 16 -13.06 -8.74 -1.92
N GLY A 17 -13.53 -7.82 -1.12
CA GLY A 17 -14.74 -7.99 -0.32
C GLY A 17 -14.48 -8.06 1.16
N ASP A 18 -15.58 -8.02 1.93
CA ASP A 18 -15.55 -8.16 3.38
C ASP A 18 -15.60 -9.64 3.75
N ASP A 19 -15.15 -9.96 4.95
CA ASP A 19 -15.25 -11.31 5.53
C ASP A 19 -14.60 -12.42 4.69
N VAL A 20 -13.55 -12.09 3.93
CA VAL A 20 -12.80 -13.09 3.20
C VAL A 20 -11.96 -13.90 4.20
N ALA A 21 -12.15 -15.22 4.19
CA ALA A 21 -11.36 -16.12 5.03
C ALA A 21 -9.94 -16.24 4.49
N THR A 22 -8.99 -16.45 5.39
CA THR A 22 -7.60 -16.69 5.00
C THR A 22 -7.50 -17.95 4.14
N PRO A 23 -7.01 -17.87 2.90
CA PRO A 23 -6.81 -19.05 2.07
C PRO A 23 -5.86 -20.05 2.73
N ALA A 24 -6.06 -21.33 2.46
CA ALA A 24 -5.24 -22.39 3.05
C ALA A 24 -3.75 -22.17 2.78
N GLY A 25 -2.94 -22.26 3.82
CA GLY A 25 -1.48 -22.09 3.75
C GLY A 25 -1.01 -20.64 3.63
N CYS A 26 -1.92 -19.68 3.58
CA CYS A 26 -1.59 -18.25 3.50
C CYS A 26 -1.55 -17.59 4.87
N THR A 27 -0.87 -16.47 4.95
CA THR A 27 -0.83 -15.61 6.15
C THR A 27 -1.47 -14.28 5.82
N GLU A 28 -2.42 -13.85 6.63
CA GLU A 28 -3.02 -12.52 6.48
C GLU A 28 -1.99 -11.45 6.84
N LEU A 29 -1.90 -10.41 6.00
CA LEU A 29 -1.06 -9.26 6.27
C LEU A 29 -1.89 -8.19 6.97
N THR A 30 -1.39 -7.70 8.10
CA THR A 30 -2.03 -6.61 8.84
C THR A 30 -1.14 -5.37 8.75
N ALA A 31 -1.69 -4.29 8.21
CA ALA A 31 -0.94 -3.06 8.01
C ALA A 31 -0.44 -2.49 9.34
N ASN A 32 0.73 -1.84 9.30
CA ASN A 32 1.31 -1.10 10.41
C ASN A 32 1.66 -1.93 11.64
N THR A 33 1.90 -3.23 11.47
CA THR A 33 2.22 -4.14 12.60
C THR A 33 3.68 -4.55 12.66
N GLU A 34 4.45 -4.30 11.61
CA GLU A 34 5.88 -4.61 11.61
C GLU A 34 6.67 -3.62 12.46
N ASP A 35 7.70 -4.12 13.12
CA ASP A 35 8.61 -3.29 13.92
C ASP A 35 9.69 -2.66 13.01
N ALA A 36 9.34 -1.54 12.43
CA ALA A 36 10.20 -0.78 11.53
C ALA A 36 9.89 0.72 11.61
N ALA A 37 10.71 1.54 10.97
CA ALA A 37 10.57 2.99 11.03
C ALA A 37 9.27 3.48 10.37
N HIS A 38 8.35 3.96 11.18
CA HIS A 38 7.05 4.50 10.72
C HIS A 38 7.23 5.64 9.73
N GLU A 39 8.16 6.57 10.00
CA GLU A 39 8.42 7.75 9.16
C GLU A 39 8.89 7.40 7.75
N LYS A 40 9.40 6.18 7.53
CA LYS A 40 9.84 5.70 6.21
C LYS A 40 8.81 4.80 5.52
N HIS A 41 7.79 4.35 6.23
CA HIS A 41 6.88 3.31 5.73
C HIS A 41 5.42 3.75 5.61
N VAL A 42 4.94 4.58 6.54
CA VAL A 42 3.55 5.03 6.50
C VAL A 42 3.36 6.00 5.35
N PRO A 43 2.41 5.72 4.43
CA PRO A 43 2.16 6.63 3.32
C PRO A 43 1.75 8.02 3.78
N VAL A 44 2.28 9.04 3.13
CA VAL A 44 1.85 10.42 3.29
C VAL A 44 0.97 10.77 2.11
N ILE A 45 -0.23 11.26 2.41
CA ILE A 45 -1.29 11.46 1.43
C ILE A 45 -1.60 12.93 1.30
N GLU A 46 -1.64 13.42 0.06
CA GLU A 46 -2.07 14.79 -0.26
C GLU A 46 -3.22 14.70 -1.25
N SER A 47 -4.35 15.32 -0.89
CA SER A 47 -5.52 15.38 -1.76
C SER A 47 -5.55 16.75 -2.45
N GLU A 48 -5.64 16.75 -3.76
CA GLU A 48 -5.67 17.96 -4.58
C GLU A 48 -6.95 18.00 -5.38
N ARG A 49 -7.36 19.23 -5.79
CA ARG A 49 -8.53 19.46 -6.65
C ARG A 49 -9.79 18.79 -6.10
N ASP A 50 -10.03 18.98 -4.81
CA ASP A 50 -11.22 18.45 -4.12
C ASP A 50 -11.35 16.93 -4.26
N GLY A 51 -10.21 16.22 -4.14
CA GLY A 51 -10.17 14.76 -4.20
C GLY A 51 -10.01 14.18 -5.60
N HIS A 52 -9.90 15.00 -6.64
CA HIS A 52 -9.68 14.50 -8.00
C HIS A 52 -8.29 13.92 -8.21
N VAL A 53 -7.32 14.34 -7.42
CA VAL A 53 -5.97 13.79 -7.43
C VAL A 53 -5.56 13.44 -6.01
N ILE A 54 -5.20 12.19 -5.80
CA ILE A 54 -4.65 11.70 -4.53
C ILE A 54 -3.18 11.38 -4.77
N ARG A 55 -2.29 12.15 -4.14
CA ARG A 55 -0.86 11.88 -4.20
C ARG A 55 -0.44 11.10 -2.97
N ALA A 56 0.40 10.11 -3.18
CA ALA A 56 0.94 9.30 -2.10
C ALA A 56 2.45 9.19 -2.24
N ARG A 57 3.16 9.37 -1.15
CA ARG A 57 4.59 9.09 -1.07
C ARG A 57 4.88 8.25 0.16
N VAL A 58 5.93 7.44 0.12
CA VAL A 58 6.32 6.57 1.22
C VAL A 58 7.73 6.96 1.67
N GLY A 59 7.91 7.56 2.82
CA GLY A 59 6.96 8.09 3.79
C GLY A 59 7.28 9.57 3.99
N SER A 60 7.10 10.14 5.18
CA SER A 60 7.53 11.52 5.49
C SER A 60 9.04 11.69 5.32
N VAL A 61 9.80 10.66 5.65
CA VAL A 61 11.19 10.48 5.23
C VAL A 61 11.18 9.46 4.10
N GLU A 62 11.77 9.80 2.95
CA GLU A 62 11.67 8.97 1.75
C GLU A 62 12.22 7.56 1.99
N HIS A 63 11.41 6.55 1.65
CA HIS A 63 11.80 5.16 1.74
C HIS A 63 12.90 4.84 0.70
N PRO A 64 13.86 3.96 1.02
CA PRO A 64 14.84 3.52 0.02
C PRO A 64 14.19 2.91 -1.22
N SER A 65 14.91 2.99 -2.34
CA SER A 65 14.50 2.35 -3.59
C SER A 65 15.70 1.64 -4.21
N LEU A 66 16.05 0.51 -3.59
CA LEU A 66 17.20 -0.33 -3.94
C LEU A 66 16.71 -1.72 -4.30
N PRO A 67 17.45 -2.49 -5.12
CA PRO A 67 17.03 -3.85 -5.47
C PRO A 67 16.70 -4.74 -4.28
N GLU A 68 17.44 -4.60 -3.19
CA GLU A 68 17.24 -5.39 -1.96
C GLU A 68 16.24 -4.77 -0.98
N HIS A 69 15.89 -3.49 -1.15
CA HIS A 69 15.01 -2.80 -0.22
C HIS A 69 14.23 -1.69 -0.93
N TYR A 70 12.96 -1.94 -1.24
CA TYR A 70 12.13 -0.97 -1.97
C TYR A 70 10.64 -1.20 -1.69
N ILE A 71 9.84 -0.21 -2.05
CA ILE A 71 8.38 -0.32 -2.04
C ILE A 71 7.94 -0.99 -3.34
N GLU A 72 7.34 -2.16 -3.24
CA GLU A 72 6.96 -2.95 -4.42
C GLU A 72 5.71 -2.40 -5.10
N TRP A 73 4.79 -1.83 -4.34
CA TRP A 73 3.58 -1.22 -4.88
C TRP A 73 2.93 -0.26 -3.87
N ILE A 74 2.12 0.65 -4.41
CA ILE A 74 1.25 1.54 -3.65
C ILE A 74 -0.17 1.34 -4.19
N ALA A 75 -1.14 1.20 -3.30
CA ALA A 75 -2.52 0.94 -3.67
C ALA A 75 -3.47 1.95 -3.02
N LEU A 76 -4.54 2.27 -3.74
CA LEU A 76 -5.65 3.07 -3.22
C LEU A 76 -6.89 2.19 -3.14
N GLU A 77 -7.52 2.18 -1.98
CA GLU A 77 -8.86 1.63 -1.80
C GLU A 77 -9.81 2.76 -1.42
N ALA A 78 -10.75 3.07 -2.28
CA ALA A 78 -11.68 4.17 -2.08
C ALA A 78 -12.94 3.97 -2.94
N GLU A 79 -14.09 4.22 -2.35
CA GLU A 79 -15.38 4.31 -3.06
C GLU A 79 -15.61 3.15 -4.05
N GLY A 80 -15.45 1.91 -3.57
CA GLY A 80 -15.77 0.71 -4.35
C GLY A 80 -14.69 0.31 -5.35
N ARG A 81 -13.49 0.84 -5.27
CA ARG A 81 -12.39 0.47 -6.16
C ARG A 81 -11.12 0.16 -5.39
N LEU A 82 -10.31 -0.69 -5.97
CA LEU A 82 -8.93 -0.94 -5.56
C LEU A 82 -8.04 -0.74 -6.78
N GLU A 83 -7.09 0.18 -6.67
CA GLU A 83 -6.14 0.47 -7.76
C GLU A 83 -4.72 0.27 -7.24
N VAL A 84 -3.92 -0.50 -7.96
CA VAL A 84 -2.56 -0.87 -7.54
C VAL A 84 -1.57 -0.35 -8.58
N HIS A 85 -0.59 0.40 -8.14
CA HIS A 85 0.53 0.86 -8.95
C HIS A 85 1.81 0.14 -8.53
N TYR A 86 2.38 -0.66 -9.42
CA TYR A 86 3.64 -1.34 -9.19
C TYR A 86 4.81 -0.38 -9.31
N LEU A 87 5.80 -0.56 -8.45
CA LEU A 87 7.05 0.18 -8.49
C LEU A 87 8.22 -0.78 -8.67
N GLU A 88 9.32 -0.27 -9.18
CA GLU A 88 10.55 -1.03 -9.33
C GLU A 88 11.69 -0.33 -8.57
N PRO A 89 12.77 -1.07 -8.22
CA PRO A 89 13.95 -0.45 -7.63
C PRO A 89 14.48 0.69 -8.49
N GLY A 90 14.84 1.79 -7.84
CA GLY A 90 15.28 3.01 -8.52
C GLY A 90 14.16 4.01 -8.82
N MET A 91 12.91 3.57 -8.79
CA MET A 91 11.77 4.49 -8.92
C MET A 91 11.53 5.22 -7.59
N LYS A 92 11.16 6.49 -7.68
CA LYS A 92 10.73 7.23 -6.51
C LYS A 92 9.53 6.52 -5.86
N PRO A 93 9.53 6.30 -4.52
CA PRO A 93 8.42 5.61 -3.84
C PRO A 93 7.21 6.54 -3.68
N ALA A 94 6.62 6.92 -4.79
CA ALA A 94 5.50 7.85 -4.85
C ALA A 94 4.66 7.58 -6.09
N THR A 95 3.39 7.91 -6.02
CA THR A 95 2.47 7.82 -7.15
C THR A 95 1.29 8.76 -6.95
N PHE A 96 0.42 8.84 -7.93
CA PHE A 96 -0.85 9.53 -7.78
C PHE A 96 -1.98 8.70 -8.37
N PHE A 97 -3.18 8.93 -7.85
CA PHE A 97 -4.41 8.29 -8.30
C PHE A 97 -5.39 9.38 -8.71
N ALA A 98 -6.04 9.18 -9.84
CA ALA A 98 -7.09 10.08 -10.33
C ALA A 98 -8.46 9.49 -10.01
N GLY A 99 -9.51 10.31 -10.03
CA GLY A 99 -10.86 9.79 -10.03
C GLY A 99 -11.79 10.17 -8.87
N GLY A 100 -11.54 11.26 -8.20
CA GLY A 100 -12.56 11.89 -7.36
C GLY A 100 -12.94 11.16 -6.08
N SER A 101 -11.97 10.80 -5.26
CA SER A 101 -12.22 10.20 -3.95
C SER A 101 -11.97 11.21 -2.84
N LYS A 102 -12.89 11.31 -1.88
CA LYS A 102 -12.75 12.20 -0.73
C LYS A 102 -12.23 11.49 0.51
N THR A 103 -12.50 10.19 0.61
CA THR A 103 -12.05 9.35 1.71
C THR A 103 -11.53 8.04 1.14
N GLY A 104 -10.59 7.45 1.82
CA GLY A 104 -10.05 6.15 1.41
C GLY A 104 -8.85 5.72 2.25
N THR A 105 -8.23 4.66 1.80
CA THR A 105 -7.02 4.11 2.40
C THR A 105 -5.96 3.95 1.32
N VAL A 106 -4.75 4.40 1.61
CA VAL A 106 -3.58 4.14 0.77
C VAL A 106 -2.73 3.10 1.48
N TYR A 107 -2.35 2.06 0.74
CA TYR A 107 -1.45 1.00 1.20
C TYR A 107 -0.11 1.12 0.50
N ALA A 108 0.95 0.72 1.19
CA ALA A 108 2.27 0.56 0.61
C ALA A 108 2.88 -0.75 1.10
N TYR A 109 3.55 -1.49 0.22
CA TYR A 109 4.19 -2.75 0.59
C TYR A 109 5.69 -2.67 0.41
N CYS A 110 6.42 -2.83 1.53
CA CYS A 110 7.88 -2.93 1.55
C CYS A 110 8.29 -4.40 1.51
N ASN A 111 9.22 -4.76 0.62
CA ASN A 111 9.66 -6.15 0.50
C ASN A 111 10.29 -6.72 1.77
N LEU A 112 10.85 -5.88 2.64
CA LEU A 112 11.46 -6.31 3.91
C LEU A 112 10.55 -6.09 5.11
N HIS A 113 9.74 -5.03 5.12
CA HIS A 113 9.02 -4.60 6.32
C HIS A 113 7.50 -4.65 6.18
N GLY A 114 6.98 -5.30 5.14
CA GLY A 114 5.57 -5.64 5.04
C GLY A 114 4.64 -4.51 4.63
N LEU A 115 3.40 -4.62 5.07
CA LEU A 115 2.28 -3.79 4.65
C LEU A 115 2.08 -2.59 5.57
N TRP A 116 1.92 -1.41 4.98
CA TRP A 116 1.67 -0.16 5.68
C TRP A 116 0.49 0.56 5.07
N SER A 117 -0.19 1.38 5.86
CA SER A 117 -1.35 2.12 5.37
C SER A 117 -1.56 3.44 6.08
N ALA A 118 -2.30 4.31 5.43
CA ALA A 118 -2.83 5.54 6.01
C ALA A 118 -4.19 5.84 5.36
N THR A 119 -5.03 6.56 6.09
CA THR A 119 -6.36 6.95 5.60
C THR A 119 -6.41 8.46 5.31
N PHE A 120 -7.36 8.83 4.51
CA PHE A 120 -7.62 10.24 4.21
C PHE A 120 -9.11 10.54 4.10
#